data_f84d7cd5fb28d0481fc1d628e7d47015
#
_entry.id   f84d7cd5fb28d0481fc1d628e7d47015
#
_cell.length_a   1.000
_cell.length_b   1.000
_cell.length_c   1.000
_cell.angle_alpha   90.00
_cell.angle_beta   90.00
_cell.angle_gamma   90.00
#
_symmetry.space_group_name_H-M   'P 1'
#
loop_
_entity.id
_entity.type
_entity.pdbx_description
1 polymer ?
#
loop_
_entity_poly.entity_id
_entity_poly.type
_entity_poly.pdbx_seq_one_letter_code
_entity_poly.pdbx_strand_id
1 'polypeptide(L)'
;NSRDLRCRVILEQIKDYNQFPEDQGLASLGLAMVMKETTGMLQDDVRLVAARGKLLKDAIIKCYDSSFGPIPVQNIVKEELYEIRNLNIGQTGPEISLPSTAAAGKVTLPSGNKPVLVVFWDPQDMRSVQFLQKAASLRKEFPGLTVMPVAPGKRENIEKALLNLKMDMPSLVDEKAAAFKDYRVRL
;
A
#
# COMPACT_ATOMS: atom_id res chain seq x y z
N ASN A 1 -6.29 -10.22 -18.87
CA ASN A 1 -7.23 -9.59 -17.95
C ASN A 1 -7.34 -10.47 -16.70
N SER A 2 -6.71 -10.06 -15.59
CA SER A 2 -6.64 -10.84 -14.34
C SER A 2 -8.01 -11.09 -13.68
N ARG A 3 -9.05 -10.37 -14.11
CA ARG A 3 -10.45 -10.59 -13.68
C ARG A 3 -11.17 -11.72 -14.41
N ASP A 4 -10.52 -12.38 -15.36
CA ASP A 4 -11.13 -13.51 -16.07
C ASP A 4 -10.98 -14.79 -15.25
N LEU A 5 -12.08 -15.35 -14.80
CA LEU A 5 -12.13 -16.64 -14.05
C LEU A 5 -11.44 -17.79 -14.80
N ARG A 6 -11.39 -17.74 -16.13
CA ARG A 6 -10.68 -18.74 -16.95
C ARG A 6 -9.19 -18.72 -16.71
N CYS A 7 -8.58 -17.53 -16.52
CA CYS A 7 -7.17 -17.44 -16.18
C CYS A 7 -6.86 -18.14 -14.87
N ARG A 8 -7.73 -18.05 -13.88
CA ARG A 8 -7.57 -18.74 -12.61
C ARG A 8 -7.54 -20.25 -12.77
N VAL A 9 -8.50 -20.82 -13.52
CA VAL A 9 -8.57 -22.28 -13.76
C VAL A 9 -7.30 -22.77 -14.47
N ILE A 10 -6.82 -22.05 -15.49
CA ILE A 10 -5.60 -22.41 -16.20
C ILE A 10 -4.38 -22.37 -15.27
N LEU A 11 -4.25 -21.32 -14.46
CA LEU A 11 -3.14 -21.21 -13.52
C LEU A 11 -3.18 -22.30 -12.45
N GLU A 12 -4.37 -22.68 -11.94
CA GLU A 12 -4.53 -23.80 -11.02
C GLU A 12 -4.07 -25.12 -11.66
N GLN A 13 -4.44 -25.37 -12.91
CA GLN A 13 -3.98 -26.55 -13.63
C GLN A 13 -2.47 -26.57 -13.84
N ILE A 14 -1.85 -25.46 -14.23
CA ILE A 14 -0.41 -25.38 -14.39
C ILE A 14 0.29 -25.63 -13.05
N LYS A 15 -0.18 -24.98 -11.97
CA LYS A 15 0.38 -25.14 -10.63
C LYS A 15 0.35 -26.60 -10.15
N ASP A 16 -0.73 -27.32 -10.43
CA ASP A 16 -0.96 -28.67 -9.88
C ASP A 16 -0.40 -29.78 -10.77
N TYR A 17 -0.35 -29.60 -12.10
CA TYR A 17 -0.08 -30.68 -13.04
C TYR A 17 1.10 -30.45 -13.98
N ASN A 18 1.70 -29.26 -14.03
CA ASN A 18 2.88 -29.04 -14.87
C ASN A 18 4.08 -29.82 -14.30
N GLN A 19 4.86 -30.42 -15.19
CA GLN A 19 6.04 -31.22 -14.79
C GLN A 19 7.25 -30.37 -14.38
N PHE A 20 7.27 -29.08 -14.72
CA PHE A 20 8.36 -28.17 -14.41
C PHE A 20 8.03 -27.36 -13.14
N PRO A 21 8.85 -27.48 -12.07
CA PRO A 21 8.63 -26.72 -10.83
C PRO A 21 8.62 -25.22 -11.04
N GLU A 22 9.43 -24.71 -11.96
CA GLU A 22 9.49 -23.28 -12.29
C GLU A 22 8.14 -22.76 -12.79
N ASP A 23 7.50 -23.46 -13.74
CA ASP A 23 6.18 -23.09 -14.26
C ASP A 23 5.11 -23.17 -13.18
N GLN A 24 5.19 -24.17 -12.30
CA GLN A 24 4.29 -24.27 -11.13
C GLN A 24 4.44 -23.04 -10.21
N GLY A 25 5.69 -22.60 -9.97
CA GLY A 25 6.00 -21.43 -9.17
C GLY A 25 5.46 -20.13 -9.80
N LEU A 26 5.67 -19.95 -11.11
CA LEU A 26 5.13 -18.81 -11.85
C LEU A 26 3.59 -18.81 -11.85
N ALA A 27 2.96 -19.97 -11.98
CA ALA A 27 1.51 -20.11 -11.87
C ALA A 27 1.00 -19.76 -10.47
N SER A 28 1.71 -20.16 -9.42
CA SER A 28 1.41 -19.78 -8.03
C SER A 28 1.50 -18.26 -7.83
N LEU A 29 2.52 -17.61 -8.40
CA LEU A 29 2.63 -16.15 -8.39
C LEU A 29 1.44 -15.50 -9.10
N GLY A 30 1.11 -15.98 -10.31
CA GLY A 30 -0.04 -15.50 -11.07
C GLY A 30 -1.36 -15.61 -10.30
N LEU A 31 -1.60 -16.75 -9.64
CA LEU A 31 -2.76 -16.95 -8.78
C LEU A 31 -2.80 -15.98 -7.61
N ALA A 32 -1.67 -15.73 -6.94
CA ALA A 32 -1.59 -14.77 -5.85
C ALA A 32 -1.94 -13.34 -6.32
N MET A 33 -1.53 -12.96 -7.53
CA MET A 33 -1.85 -11.65 -8.12
C MET A 33 -3.32 -11.56 -8.53
N VAL A 34 -3.88 -12.61 -9.13
CA VAL A 34 -5.33 -12.69 -9.45
C VAL A 34 -6.17 -12.57 -8.18
N MET A 35 -5.78 -13.26 -7.10
CA MET A 35 -6.46 -13.13 -5.82
C MET A 35 -6.45 -11.69 -5.30
N LYS A 36 -5.32 -11.01 -5.36
CA LYS A 36 -5.21 -9.60 -4.94
C LYS A 36 -6.20 -8.70 -5.66
N GLU A 37 -6.35 -8.85 -6.97
CA GLU A 37 -7.21 -8.00 -7.77
C GLU A 37 -8.71 -8.34 -7.64
N THR A 38 -9.02 -9.61 -7.45
CA THR A 38 -10.43 -10.07 -7.36
C THR A 38 -11.02 -9.90 -5.97
N THR A 39 -10.19 -9.89 -4.94
CA THR A 39 -10.64 -9.77 -3.55
C THR A 39 -10.66 -8.34 -3.01
N GLY A 40 -10.53 -7.33 -3.86
CA GLY A 40 -10.45 -5.91 -3.47
C GLY A 40 -11.51 -5.41 -2.49
N MET A 41 -12.66 -6.10 -2.38
CA MET A 41 -13.69 -5.87 -1.36
C MET A 41 -13.65 -6.87 -0.19
N LEU A 42 -12.82 -7.93 -0.28
CA LEU A 42 -12.72 -9.02 0.69
C LEU A 42 -11.30 -9.14 1.27
N GLN A 43 -10.55 -8.03 1.25
CA GLN A 43 -9.18 -7.99 1.82
C GLN A 43 -9.15 -8.32 3.32
N ASP A 44 -10.30 -8.31 3.97
CA ASP A 44 -10.48 -8.61 5.39
C ASP A 44 -10.61 -10.11 5.67
N ASP A 45 -10.76 -10.96 4.64
CA ASP A 45 -10.85 -12.40 4.85
C ASP A 45 -9.47 -12.99 5.12
N VAL A 46 -9.21 -13.26 6.39
CA VAL A 46 -7.95 -13.85 6.89
C VAL A 46 -7.60 -15.15 6.14
N ARG A 47 -8.61 -15.91 5.68
CA ARG A 47 -8.39 -17.16 4.93
C ARG A 47 -7.83 -16.88 3.54
N LEU A 48 -8.35 -15.86 2.85
CA LEU A 48 -7.86 -15.45 1.54
C LEU A 48 -6.45 -14.87 1.62
N VAL A 49 -6.19 -14.05 2.63
CA VAL A 49 -4.85 -13.50 2.89
C VAL A 49 -3.84 -14.62 3.17
N ALA A 50 -4.22 -15.61 4.00
CA ALA A 50 -3.37 -16.77 4.28
C ALA A 50 -3.13 -17.64 3.03
N ALA A 51 -4.17 -17.87 2.21
CA ALA A 51 -4.06 -18.61 0.96
C ALA A 51 -3.13 -17.91 -0.03
N ARG A 52 -3.27 -16.58 -0.19
CA ARG A 52 -2.37 -15.75 -1.01
C ARG A 52 -0.92 -15.84 -0.51
N GLY A 53 -0.71 -15.77 0.80
CA GLY A 53 0.62 -15.91 1.40
C GLY A 53 1.26 -17.27 1.15
N LYS A 54 0.48 -18.37 1.11
CA LYS A 54 0.97 -19.70 0.74
C LYS A 54 1.42 -19.76 -0.72
N LEU A 55 0.63 -19.20 -1.64
CA LEU A 55 0.98 -19.15 -3.07
C LEU A 55 2.27 -18.34 -3.31
N LEU A 56 2.45 -17.21 -2.63
CA LEU A 56 3.67 -16.42 -2.72
C LEU A 56 4.91 -17.17 -2.20
N LYS A 57 4.74 -17.97 -1.12
CA LYS A 57 5.82 -18.83 -0.60
C LYS A 57 6.15 -19.97 -1.57
N ASP A 58 5.15 -20.60 -2.17
CA ASP A 58 5.35 -21.63 -3.17
C ASP A 58 6.09 -21.07 -4.41
N ALA A 59 5.70 -19.89 -4.86
CA ALA A 59 6.38 -19.20 -5.96
C ALA A 59 7.87 -18.97 -5.66
N ILE A 60 8.22 -18.44 -4.49
CA ILE A 60 9.63 -18.16 -4.17
C ILE A 60 10.46 -19.44 -4.01
N ILE A 61 9.85 -20.54 -3.57
CA ILE A 61 10.55 -21.84 -3.43
C ILE A 61 10.83 -22.45 -4.79
N LYS A 62 9.89 -22.37 -5.75
CA LYS A 62 9.96 -23.06 -7.02
C LYS A 62 10.61 -22.28 -8.14
N CYS A 63 10.54 -20.93 -8.11
CA CYS A 63 11.05 -20.06 -9.19
C CYS A 63 11.82 -18.85 -8.67
N TYR A 64 12.67 -19.05 -7.65
CA TYR A 64 13.44 -17.97 -7.01
C TYR A 64 14.30 -17.18 -8.00
N ASP A 65 14.99 -17.86 -8.92
CA ASP A 65 15.91 -17.27 -9.90
C ASP A 65 15.20 -16.80 -11.17
N SER A 66 13.88 -17.03 -11.27
CA SER A 66 13.09 -16.65 -12.45
C SER A 66 12.72 -15.17 -12.41
N SER A 67 12.31 -14.66 -13.57
CA SER A 67 11.83 -13.29 -13.72
C SER A 67 10.46 -13.25 -14.39
N PHE A 68 9.62 -12.33 -13.96
CA PHE A 68 8.38 -12.00 -14.63
C PHE A 68 8.57 -10.70 -15.42
N GLY A 69 8.83 -10.86 -16.72
CA GLY A 69 9.32 -9.76 -17.55
C GLY A 69 10.69 -9.27 -17.03
N PRO A 70 10.89 -7.97 -16.81
CA PRO A 70 12.16 -7.43 -16.31
C PRO A 70 12.33 -7.55 -14.79
N ILE A 71 11.33 -8.06 -14.05
CA ILE A 71 11.29 -8.02 -12.59
C ILE A 71 11.59 -9.42 -12.05
N PRO A 72 12.63 -9.61 -11.21
CA PRO A 72 12.87 -10.86 -10.50
C PRO A 72 11.69 -11.28 -9.63
N VAL A 73 11.30 -12.54 -9.68
CA VAL A 73 10.18 -13.09 -8.89
C VAL A 73 10.37 -12.83 -7.40
N GLN A 74 11.58 -12.98 -6.89
CA GLN A 74 11.90 -12.71 -5.49
C GLN A 74 11.55 -11.27 -5.06
N ASN A 75 11.69 -10.29 -5.95
CA ASN A 75 11.35 -8.90 -5.63
C ASN A 75 9.83 -8.72 -5.56
N ILE A 76 9.10 -9.30 -6.51
CA ILE A 76 7.63 -9.26 -6.49
C ILE A 76 7.12 -9.92 -5.22
N VAL A 77 7.59 -11.11 -4.88
CA VAL A 77 7.14 -11.84 -3.69
C VAL A 77 7.48 -11.08 -2.40
N LYS A 78 8.67 -10.48 -2.31
CA LYS A 78 9.04 -9.66 -1.14
C LYS A 78 8.08 -8.49 -0.93
N GLU A 79 7.75 -7.77 -2.01
CA GLU A 79 6.82 -6.64 -1.96
C GLU A 79 5.42 -7.08 -1.53
N GLU A 80 4.91 -8.16 -2.11
CA GLU A 80 3.57 -8.69 -1.79
C GLU A 80 3.48 -9.24 -0.35
N LEU A 81 4.52 -9.92 0.13
CA LEU A 81 4.57 -10.40 1.51
C LEU A 81 4.73 -9.25 2.52
N TYR A 82 5.46 -8.19 2.15
CA TYR A 82 5.55 -6.99 2.97
C TYR A 82 4.17 -6.35 3.14
N GLU A 83 3.41 -6.19 2.06
CA GLU A 83 2.07 -5.63 2.07
C GLU A 83 1.13 -6.46 2.97
N ILE A 84 1.14 -7.79 2.83
CA ILE A 84 0.35 -8.70 3.68
C ILE A 84 0.68 -8.53 5.16
N ARG A 85 1.94 -8.34 5.51
CA ARG A 85 2.40 -8.29 6.90
C ARG A 85 2.20 -6.93 7.57
N ASN A 86 2.28 -5.84 6.79
CA ASN A 86 2.39 -4.50 7.36
C ASN A 86 1.24 -3.57 6.95
N LEU A 87 0.56 -3.84 5.82
CA LEU A 87 -0.42 -2.90 5.27
C LEU A 87 -1.82 -3.49 5.15
N ASN A 88 -1.99 -4.75 5.53
CA ASN A 88 -3.30 -5.40 5.49
C ASN A 88 -4.14 -5.00 6.70
N ILE A 89 -5.47 -5.06 6.55
CA ILE A 89 -6.42 -4.78 7.63
C ILE A 89 -6.12 -5.68 8.84
N GLY A 90 -6.14 -5.10 10.02
CA GLY A 90 -5.81 -5.77 11.28
C GLY A 90 -4.30 -5.87 11.58
N GLN A 91 -3.44 -5.37 10.70
CA GLN A 91 -2.00 -5.28 10.96
C GLN A 91 -1.63 -3.90 11.52
N THR A 92 -0.54 -3.86 12.29
CA THR A 92 0.07 -2.60 12.70
C THR A 92 0.86 -2.04 11.52
N GLY A 93 0.42 -0.90 11.00
CA GLY A 93 1.12 -0.20 9.91
C GLY A 93 2.52 0.27 10.33
N PRO A 94 3.41 0.55 9.35
CA PRO A 94 4.72 1.12 9.64
C PRO A 94 4.63 2.43 10.44
N GLU A 95 5.56 2.63 11.35
CA GLU A 95 5.65 3.89 12.11
C GLU A 95 6.00 5.05 11.18
N ILE A 96 5.26 6.15 11.31
CA ILE A 96 5.57 7.42 10.64
C ILE A 96 6.10 8.38 11.69
N SER A 97 7.36 8.80 11.58
CA SER A 97 7.98 9.80 12.47
C SER A 97 8.60 10.90 11.64
N LEU A 98 7.82 11.96 11.36
CA LEU A 98 8.15 13.01 10.42
C LEU A 98 7.97 14.42 11.01
N PRO A 99 8.72 15.44 10.54
CA PRO A 99 8.47 16.83 10.87
C PRO A 99 7.07 17.25 10.43
N SER A 100 6.47 18.20 11.16
CA SER A 100 5.17 18.81 10.82
C SER A 100 5.32 20.23 10.36
N THR A 101 4.45 20.71 9.48
CA THR A 101 4.39 22.14 9.09
C THR A 101 3.97 23.06 10.23
N ALA A 102 3.24 22.57 11.24
CA ALA A 102 2.72 23.40 12.35
C ALA A 102 3.58 23.40 13.61
N ALA A 103 4.49 22.44 13.80
CA ALA A 103 5.22 22.28 15.05
C ALA A 103 6.73 22.15 14.84
N ALA A 104 7.51 22.67 15.78
CA ALA A 104 8.91 22.32 15.91
C ALA A 104 8.99 20.88 16.48
N GLY A 105 9.66 19.98 15.73
CA GLY A 105 9.83 18.58 16.11
C GLY A 105 9.12 17.60 15.18
N LYS A 106 9.26 16.31 15.53
CA LYS A 106 8.64 15.22 14.79
C LYS A 106 7.32 14.81 15.42
N VAL A 107 6.38 14.47 14.57
CA VAL A 107 5.13 13.80 14.95
C VAL A 107 5.27 12.32 14.62
N THR A 108 4.98 11.47 15.61
CA THR A 108 5.02 10.01 15.45
C THR A 108 3.60 9.46 15.42
N LEU A 109 3.31 8.60 14.43
CA LEU A 109 2.04 7.90 14.25
C LEU A 109 2.25 6.39 14.24
N PRO A 110 1.31 5.62 14.81
CA PRO A 110 0.09 6.06 15.52
C PRO A 110 0.42 6.72 16.87
N SER A 111 -0.37 7.69 17.27
CA SER A 111 -0.27 8.34 18.57
C SER A 111 -1.57 8.18 19.37
N GLY A 112 -1.51 7.46 20.49
CA GLY A 112 -2.64 7.22 21.36
C GLY A 112 -3.71 6.28 20.78
N ASN A 113 -4.93 6.33 21.36
CA ASN A 113 -6.02 5.39 21.06
C ASN A 113 -7.09 5.95 20.10
N LYS A 114 -6.82 7.10 19.48
CA LYS A 114 -7.77 7.68 18.51
C LYS A 114 -7.50 7.16 17.10
N PRO A 115 -8.54 6.93 16.29
CA PRO A 115 -8.35 6.58 14.89
C PRO A 115 -7.65 7.71 14.15
N VAL A 116 -6.67 7.35 13.34
CA VAL A 116 -5.90 8.28 12.51
C VAL A 116 -6.10 7.93 11.04
N LEU A 117 -6.58 8.88 10.25
CA LEU A 117 -6.63 8.80 8.80
C LEU A 117 -5.36 9.45 8.23
N VAL A 118 -4.42 8.64 7.79
CA VAL A 118 -3.23 9.12 7.10
C VAL A 118 -3.58 9.37 5.63
N VAL A 119 -3.31 10.58 5.14
CA VAL A 119 -3.61 10.99 3.76
C VAL A 119 -2.31 11.35 3.05
N PHE A 120 -1.83 10.46 2.20
CA PHE A 120 -0.69 10.75 1.33
C PHE A 120 -1.15 11.65 0.17
N TRP A 121 -0.46 12.77 -0.01
CA TRP A 121 -0.81 13.74 -1.05
C TRP A 121 0.42 14.41 -1.61
N ASP A 122 0.34 14.83 -2.88
CA ASP A 122 1.38 15.59 -3.55
C ASP A 122 0.80 16.95 -4.00
N PRO A 123 1.41 18.09 -3.63
CA PRO A 123 0.98 19.40 -4.10
C PRO A 123 0.88 19.54 -5.62
N GLN A 124 1.58 18.71 -6.37
CA GLN A 124 1.59 18.73 -7.84
C GLN A 124 0.56 17.79 -8.47
N ASP A 125 -0.05 16.87 -7.70
CA ASP A 125 -1.09 15.97 -8.18
C ASP A 125 -2.48 16.44 -7.73
N MET A 126 -3.25 16.98 -8.69
CA MET A 126 -4.60 17.46 -8.45
C MET A 126 -5.56 16.41 -7.90
N ARG A 127 -5.35 15.13 -8.20
CA ARG A 127 -6.21 14.05 -7.68
C ARG A 127 -5.96 13.86 -6.19
N SER A 128 -4.71 13.83 -5.77
CA SER A 128 -4.36 13.70 -4.36
C SER A 128 -4.81 14.91 -3.55
N VAL A 129 -4.75 16.12 -4.14
CA VAL A 129 -5.29 17.36 -3.54
C VAL A 129 -6.80 17.25 -3.30
N GLN A 130 -7.56 16.69 -4.25
CA GLN A 130 -9.01 16.46 -4.08
C GLN A 130 -9.29 15.45 -2.93
N PHE A 131 -8.50 14.39 -2.81
CA PHE A 131 -8.59 13.47 -1.68
C PHE A 131 -8.27 14.15 -0.35
N LEU A 132 -7.26 15.01 -0.31
CA LEU A 132 -6.94 15.80 0.88
C LEU A 132 -8.12 16.70 1.30
N GLN A 133 -8.74 17.40 0.35
CA GLN A 133 -9.91 18.25 0.61
C GLN A 133 -11.10 17.43 1.15
N LYS A 134 -11.34 16.25 0.58
CA LYS A 134 -12.37 15.33 1.07
C LYS A 134 -12.07 14.83 2.49
N ALA A 135 -10.82 14.48 2.78
CA ALA A 135 -10.40 14.07 4.12
C ALA A 135 -10.56 15.19 5.15
N ALA A 136 -10.30 16.45 4.77
CA ALA A 136 -10.55 17.61 5.61
C ALA A 136 -12.05 17.78 5.96
N SER A 137 -12.95 17.43 5.03
CA SER A 137 -14.38 17.42 5.29
C SER A 137 -14.77 16.33 6.31
N LEU A 138 -14.17 15.14 6.19
CA LEU A 138 -14.39 14.05 7.14
C LEU A 138 -13.98 14.43 8.58
N ARG A 139 -12.93 15.21 8.75
CA ARG A 139 -12.51 15.71 10.08
C ARG A 139 -13.62 16.54 10.75
N LYS A 140 -14.39 17.30 9.97
CA LYS A 140 -15.51 18.09 10.49
C LYS A 140 -16.73 17.22 10.83
N GLU A 141 -16.96 16.19 10.04
CA GLU A 141 -18.07 15.26 10.21
C GLU A 141 -17.82 14.29 11.39
N PHE A 142 -16.57 13.88 11.59
CA PHE A 142 -16.15 12.94 12.64
C PHE A 142 -15.14 13.58 13.62
N PRO A 143 -15.59 14.29 14.67
CA PRO A 143 -14.68 15.02 15.59
C PRO A 143 -13.67 14.12 16.33
N GLY A 144 -13.93 12.80 16.42
CA GLY A 144 -13.02 11.83 17.01
C GLY A 144 -11.91 11.35 16.07
N LEU A 145 -11.99 11.68 14.77
CA LEU A 145 -11.02 11.26 13.75
C LEU A 145 -9.88 12.28 13.67
N THR A 146 -8.65 11.79 13.82
CA THR A 146 -7.47 12.58 13.51
C THR A 146 -7.13 12.39 12.03
N VAL A 147 -7.13 13.48 11.26
CA VAL A 147 -6.67 13.45 9.86
C VAL A 147 -5.26 14.00 9.80
N MET A 148 -4.34 13.20 9.27
CA MET A 148 -2.92 13.54 9.20
C MET A 148 -2.42 13.44 7.75
N PRO A 149 -2.30 14.56 7.05
CA PRO A 149 -1.68 14.61 5.73
C PRO A 149 -0.19 14.33 5.78
N VAL A 150 0.32 13.65 4.78
CA VAL A 150 1.75 13.39 4.56
C VAL A 150 2.08 13.78 3.12
N ALA A 151 3.04 14.69 2.94
CA ALA A 151 3.43 15.16 1.61
C ALA A 151 4.93 14.99 1.37
N PRO A 152 5.34 14.66 0.13
CA PRO A 152 6.74 14.55 -0.25
C PRO A 152 7.35 15.94 -0.50
N GLY A 153 8.67 16.05 -0.36
CA GLY A 153 9.40 17.24 -0.72
C GLY A 153 9.63 18.24 0.42
N LYS A 154 10.03 19.43 0.06
CA LYS A 154 10.46 20.46 1.03
C LYS A 154 9.28 21.10 1.76
N ARG A 155 9.48 21.36 3.04
CA ARG A 155 8.51 22.00 3.93
C ARG A 155 7.89 23.26 3.35
N GLU A 156 8.72 24.16 2.82
CA GLU A 156 8.28 25.44 2.26
C GLU A 156 7.25 25.30 1.12
N ASN A 157 7.46 24.30 0.26
CA ASN A 157 6.54 24.01 -0.86
C ASN A 157 5.19 23.49 -0.35
N ILE A 158 5.23 22.63 0.66
CA ILE A 158 4.03 22.05 1.28
C ILE A 158 3.23 23.14 2.00
N GLU A 159 3.88 24.01 2.78
CA GLU A 159 3.25 25.13 3.46
C GLU A 159 2.59 26.10 2.47
N LYS A 160 3.30 26.45 1.40
CA LYS A 160 2.77 27.29 0.33
C LYS A 160 1.56 26.66 -0.36
N ALA A 161 1.59 25.37 -0.61
CA ALA A 161 0.47 24.66 -1.21
C ALA A 161 -0.76 24.62 -0.28
N LEU A 162 -0.57 24.33 1.01
CA LEU A 162 -1.65 24.35 2.01
C LEU A 162 -2.29 25.74 2.11
N LEU A 163 -1.48 26.80 2.09
CA LEU A 163 -1.95 28.20 2.10
C LEU A 163 -2.79 28.51 0.86
N ASN A 164 -2.30 28.16 -0.33
CA ASN A 164 -3.02 28.37 -1.59
C ASN A 164 -4.37 27.60 -1.64
N LEU A 165 -4.40 26.42 -1.05
CA LEU A 165 -5.61 25.59 -0.95
C LEU A 165 -6.54 26.03 0.20
N LYS A 166 -6.14 27.06 1.00
CA LYS A 166 -6.87 27.53 2.20
C LYS A 166 -7.17 26.38 3.18
N MET A 167 -6.21 25.47 3.35
CA MET A 167 -6.33 24.32 4.23
C MET A 167 -5.83 24.70 5.64
N ASP A 168 -6.74 24.65 6.62
CA ASP A 168 -6.42 24.87 8.03
C ASP A 168 -6.10 23.53 8.72
N MET A 169 -5.04 22.88 8.24
CA MET A 169 -4.54 21.64 8.84
C MET A 169 -3.04 21.48 8.54
N PRO A 170 -2.27 21.00 9.52
CA PRO A 170 -0.85 20.72 9.28
C PRO A 170 -0.67 19.49 8.40
N SER A 171 0.47 19.42 7.73
CA SER A 171 0.94 18.24 7.01
C SER A 171 2.26 17.75 7.59
N LEU A 172 2.49 16.46 7.56
CA LEU A 172 3.81 15.87 7.77
C LEU A 172 4.64 16.03 6.49
N VAL A 173 5.94 16.26 6.68
CA VAL A 173 6.89 16.54 5.61
C VAL A 173 7.78 15.32 5.42
N ASP A 174 7.60 14.61 4.31
CA ASP A 174 8.39 13.44 3.95
C ASP A 174 9.38 13.77 2.82
N GLU A 175 10.45 14.52 3.16
CA GLU A 175 11.42 14.99 2.16
C GLU A 175 12.06 13.88 1.33
N LYS A 176 12.20 12.69 1.92
CA LYS A 176 12.84 11.52 1.29
C LYS A 176 11.84 10.52 0.72
N ALA A 177 10.55 10.81 0.78
CA ALA A 177 9.47 9.89 0.42
C ALA A 177 9.59 8.50 1.10
N ALA A 178 10.11 8.47 2.33
CA ALA A 178 10.32 7.23 3.07
C ALA A 178 8.99 6.61 3.51
N ALA A 179 8.09 7.42 4.07
CA ALA A 179 6.74 6.95 4.44
C ALA A 179 5.93 6.54 3.21
N PHE A 180 6.04 7.26 2.09
CA PHE A 180 5.44 6.86 0.81
C PHE A 180 5.90 5.47 0.39
N LYS A 181 7.20 5.20 0.49
CA LYS A 181 7.77 3.89 0.17
C LYS A 181 7.29 2.81 1.13
N ASP A 182 7.28 3.08 2.44
CA ASP A 182 6.87 2.11 3.46
C ASP A 182 5.38 1.76 3.34
N TYR A 183 4.55 2.70 2.95
CA TYR A 183 3.12 2.50 2.69
C TYR A 183 2.79 2.13 1.25
N ARG A 184 3.81 1.91 0.39
CA ARG A 184 3.65 1.51 -1.03
C ARG A 184 2.82 2.51 -1.85
N VAL A 185 2.81 3.78 -1.45
CA VAL A 185 2.17 4.86 -2.22
C VAL A 185 3.09 5.23 -3.38
N ARG A 186 2.55 5.20 -4.58
CA ARG A 186 3.26 5.62 -5.80
C ARG A 186 3.04 7.11 -6.03
N LEU A 187 4.14 7.82 -6.30
CA LEU A 187 4.15 9.22 -6.72
C LEU A 187 4.03 9.31 -8.23
#